data_c7040c667cfdddd5f8256b3aca75902c
#
_entry.id   c7040c667cfdddd5f8256b3aca75902c
#
_cell.length_a   1.000
_cell.length_b   1.000
_cell.length_c   1.000
_cell.angle_alpha   90.00
_cell.angle_beta   90.00
_cell.angle_gamma   90.00
#
_symmetry.space_group_name_H-M   'P 1'
#
loop_
_entity.id
_entity.type
_entity.pdbx_description
1 polymer ?
#
loop_
_entity_poly.entity_id
_entity_poly.type
_entity_poly.pdbx_seq_one_letter_code
_entity_poly.pdbx_strand_id
1 'polypeptide(L)'
;MGERKIIIIRGKVTAGKTTTSHELAKVLPGWILIDPWKIKEMFEPLGLKNRSVLKNTSKKAMVLIMREVIRNLGINIIVQETTQKFVRKHLRQDLKKHNYKLYSFFLDIDLDNAVKRDIQREKPTMGLGKIKTSEEWEKAKAQPDKEDRVIHTGKHKIKEVVDIILSETKEKRRKNLNAHLVRKCY
;
A
#
# COMPACT_ATOMS: atom_id res chain seq x y z
N MET A 1 7.99 13.71 21.71
CA MET A 1 8.04 12.67 20.64
C MET A 1 7.49 13.25 19.36
N GLY A 2 8.18 13.11 18.22
CA GLY A 2 7.72 13.62 16.93
C GLY A 2 6.45 12.92 16.42
N GLU A 3 5.74 13.54 15.47
CA GLU A 3 4.59 12.96 14.77
C GLU A 3 4.99 11.67 14.04
N ARG A 4 4.26 10.58 14.30
CA ARG A 4 4.43 9.31 13.58
C ARG A 4 3.46 9.23 12.41
N LYS A 5 3.82 8.46 11.39
CA LYS A 5 3.08 8.47 10.13
C LYS A 5 2.70 7.08 9.66
N ILE A 6 1.53 7.00 9.06
CA ILE A 6 1.07 5.85 8.30
C ILE A 6 0.81 6.32 6.88
N ILE A 7 1.55 5.78 5.92
CA ILE A 7 1.34 6.00 4.49
C ILE A 7 0.52 4.86 3.94
N ILE A 8 -0.66 5.17 3.42
CA ILE A 8 -1.59 4.23 2.81
C ILE A 8 -1.45 4.35 1.29
N ILE A 9 -1.12 3.24 0.63
CA ILE A 9 -1.03 3.17 -0.84
C ILE A 9 -2.17 2.29 -1.35
N ARG A 10 -3.09 2.88 -2.09
CA ARG A 10 -4.23 2.21 -2.71
C ARG A 10 -4.41 2.67 -4.16
N GLY A 11 -5.37 2.12 -4.89
CA GLY A 11 -5.62 2.56 -6.26
C GLY A 11 -6.02 1.44 -7.20
N LYS A 12 -6.11 1.76 -8.48
CA LYS A 12 -6.52 0.86 -9.55
C LYS A 12 -5.55 -0.32 -9.73
N VAL A 13 -6.03 -1.38 -10.36
CA VAL A 13 -5.18 -2.52 -10.75
C VAL A 13 -4.09 -2.01 -11.71
N THR A 14 -2.91 -2.59 -11.66
CA THR A 14 -1.74 -2.21 -12.47
C THR A 14 -1.19 -0.79 -12.26
N ALA A 15 -1.80 0.03 -11.39
CA ALA A 15 -1.32 1.38 -11.09
C ALA A 15 0.04 1.43 -10.36
N GLY A 16 0.65 0.29 -10.03
CA GLY A 16 2.00 0.24 -9.46
C GLY A 16 2.05 0.30 -7.93
N LYS A 17 0.97 0.00 -7.22
CA LYS A 17 0.91 0.03 -5.74
C LYS A 17 2.05 -0.73 -5.06
N THR A 18 2.25 -1.98 -5.43
CA THR A 18 3.29 -2.83 -4.85
C THR A 18 4.69 -2.25 -5.12
N THR A 19 4.97 -1.88 -6.36
CA THR A 19 6.25 -1.26 -6.73
C THR A 19 6.49 0.03 -5.95
N THR A 20 5.49 0.92 -5.88
CA THR A 20 5.58 2.17 -5.12
C THR A 20 5.86 1.93 -3.64
N SER A 21 5.15 0.99 -3.02
CA SER A 21 5.33 0.69 -1.59
C SER A 21 6.70 0.11 -1.28
N HIS A 22 7.21 -0.78 -2.14
CA HIS A 22 8.57 -1.32 -2.00
C HIS A 22 9.65 -0.26 -2.21
N GLU A 23 9.49 0.63 -3.20
CA GLU A 23 10.44 1.73 -3.41
C GLU A 23 10.40 2.74 -2.25
N LEU A 24 9.23 3.03 -1.68
CA LEU A 24 9.12 3.83 -0.47
C LEU A 24 9.86 3.16 0.71
N ALA A 25 9.67 1.86 0.92
CA ALA A 25 10.34 1.13 1.99
C ALA A 25 11.87 1.15 1.85
N LYS A 26 12.39 1.10 0.62
CA LYS A 26 13.84 1.23 0.34
C LYS A 26 14.40 2.60 0.72
N VAL A 27 13.65 3.67 0.51
CA VAL A 27 14.13 5.04 0.74
C VAL A 27 13.74 5.62 2.10
N LEU A 28 12.91 4.89 2.85
CA LEU A 28 12.47 5.20 4.21
C LEU A 28 12.94 4.12 5.20
N PRO A 29 14.24 4.00 5.48
CA PRO A 29 14.75 2.99 6.41
C PRO A 29 14.13 3.19 7.80
N GLY A 30 13.78 2.08 8.47
CA GLY A 30 13.10 2.08 9.76
C GLY A 30 11.58 2.20 9.68
N TRP A 31 11.00 2.23 8.46
CA TRP A 31 9.57 2.06 8.26
C TRP A 31 9.23 0.59 8.01
N ILE A 32 8.11 0.13 8.54
CA ILE A 32 7.59 -1.21 8.22
C ILE A 32 6.65 -1.14 7.02
N LEU A 33 6.79 -2.08 6.08
CA LEU A 33 5.85 -2.30 4.99
C LEU A 33 4.90 -3.44 5.35
N ILE A 34 3.61 -3.16 5.40
CA ILE A 34 2.54 -4.14 5.62
C ILE A 34 1.78 -4.33 4.31
N ASP A 35 1.92 -5.53 3.73
CA ASP A 35 1.26 -5.94 2.50
C ASP A 35 0.21 -7.02 2.81
N PRO A 36 -1.11 -6.72 2.71
CA PRO A 36 -2.17 -7.69 2.94
C PRO A 36 -2.13 -8.89 1.99
N TRP A 37 -1.52 -8.75 0.81
CA TRP A 37 -1.34 -9.87 -0.12
C TRP A 37 -0.33 -10.88 0.41
N LYS A 38 0.77 -10.42 0.99
CA LYS A 38 1.74 -11.29 1.66
C LYS A 38 1.12 -12.04 2.84
N ILE A 39 0.27 -11.37 3.61
CA ILE A 39 -0.49 -12.03 4.67
C ILE A 39 -1.43 -13.10 4.09
N LYS A 40 -2.10 -12.80 2.96
CA LYS A 40 -2.98 -13.76 2.28
C LYS A 40 -2.21 -14.97 1.74
N GLU A 41 -1.04 -14.77 1.16
CA GLU A 41 -0.16 -15.83 0.65
C GLU A 41 0.20 -16.85 1.75
N MET A 42 0.29 -16.45 3.00
CA MET A 42 0.53 -17.38 4.13
C MET A 42 -0.57 -18.41 4.31
N PHE A 43 -1.78 -18.15 3.83
CA PHE A 43 -2.93 -19.06 3.93
C PHE A 43 -3.17 -19.89 2.65
N GLU A 44 -2.46 -19.61 1.55
CA GLU A 44 -2.63 -20.33 0.27
C GLU A 44 -2.33 -21.85 0.37
N PRO A 45 -1.30 -22.29 1.14
CA PRO A 45 -1.02 -23.72 1.31
C PRO A 45 -2.17 -24.52 1.96
N LEU A 46 -3.10 -23.84 2.66
CA LEU A 46 -4.26 -24.50 3.28
C LEU A 46 -5.35 -24.89 2.28
N GLY A 47 -5.19 -24.60 0.98
CA GLY A 47 -6.16 -24.95 -0.06
C GLY A 47 -7.54 -24.30 0.12
N LEU A 48 -7.65 -23.23 0.89
CA LEU A 48 -8.91 -22.57 1.18
C LEU A 48 -9.50 -21.93 -0.09
N LYS A 49 -10.58 -22.50 -0.60
CA LYS A 49 -11.25 -22.04 -1.82
C LYS A 49 -12.04 -20.74 -1.63
N ASN A 50 -12.40 -20.38 -0.39
CA ASN A 50 -13.23 -19.20 -0.11
C ASN A 50 -12.39 -17.91 -0.07
N ARG A 51 -12.29 -17.25 -1.21
CA ARG A 51 -11.55 -15.98 -1.36
C ARG A 51 -12.03 -14.84 -0.44
N SER A 52 -13.30 -14.84 -0.09
CA SER A 52 -13.87 -13.80 0.79
C SER A 52 -13.40 -13.98 2.22
N VAL A 53 -13.36 -15.22 2.71
CA VAL A 53 -12.82 -15.55 4.04
C VAL A 53 -11.34 -15.15 4.11
N LEU A 54 -10.53 -15.56 3.12
CA LEU A 54 -9.11 -15.22 3.06
C LEU A 54 -8.87 -13.71 3.08
N LYS A 55 -9.65 -12.95 2.27
CA LYS A 55 -9.56 -11.49 2.23
C LYS A 55 -9.90 -10.85 3.60
N ASN A 56 -10.93 -11.35 4.26
CA ASN A 56 -11.34 -10.83 5.57
C ASN A 56 -10.32 -11.19 6.66
N THR A 57 -9.80 -12.41 6.65
CA THR A 57 -8.77 -12.87 7.58
C THR A 57 -7.49 -12.04 7.43
N SER A 58 -7.01 -11.83 6.19
CA SER A 58 -5.83 -10.98 5.93
C SER A 58 -6.02 -9.54 6.42
N LYS A 59 -7.22 -8.98 6.25
CA LYS A 59 -7.52 -7.63 6.77
C LYS A 59 -7.52 -7.57 8.30
N LYS A 60 -8.07 -8.59 8.98
CA LYS A 60 -8.02 -8.68 10.44
C LYS A 60 -6.58 -8.82 10.95
N ALA A 61 -5.80 -9.69 10.33
CA ALA A 61 -4.39 -9.88 10.66
C ALA A 61 -3.58 -8.57 10.44
N MET A 62 -3.81 -7.87 9.34
CA MET A 62 -3.20 -6.56 9.08
C MET A 62 -3.49 -5.57 10.22
N VAL A 63 -4.74 -5.49 10.70
CA VAL A 63 -5.11 -4.60 11.82
C VAL A 63 -4.37 -4.98 13.10
N LEU A 64 -4.25 -6.26 13.39
CA LEU A 64 -3.50 -6.75 14.57
C LEU A 64 -2.03 -6.37 14.48
N ILE A 65 -1.39 -6.61 13.34
CA ILE A 65 0.01 -6.24 13.10
C ILE A 65 0.19 -4.71 13.26
N MET A 66 -0.67 -3.90 12.62
CA MET A 66 -0.61 -2.45 12.76
C MET A 66 -0.75 -2.01 14.22
N ARG A 67 -1.64 -2.64 14.99
CA ARG A 67 -1.83 -2.33 16.42
C ARG A 67 -0.59 -2.62 17.24
N GLU A 68 0.04 -3.77 17.01
CA GLU A 68 1.30 -4.14 17.67
C GLU A 68 2.42 -3.16 17.33
N VAL A 69 2.57 -2.81 16.06
CA VAL A 69 3.56 -1.82 15.60
C VAL A 69 3.33 -0.46 16.27
N ILE A 70 2.08 0.01 16.33
CA ILE A 70 1.72 1.30 16.92
C ILE A 70 2.01 1.32 18.42
N ARG A 71 1.61 0.27 19.13
CA ARG A 71 1.67 0.23 20.61
C ARG A 71 3.08 -0.05 21.14
N ASN A 72 3.76 -1.01 20.55
CA ASN A 72 4.95 -1.59 21.12
C ASN A 72 6.24 -1.15 20.41
N LEU A 73 6.19 -0.92 19.10
CA LEU A 73 7.37 -0.50 18.35
C LEU A 73 7.43 1.00 18.12
N GLY A 74 6.29 1.65 17.95
CA GLY A 74 6.22 3.09 17.74
C GLY A 74 6.95 3.58 16.50
N ILE A 75 6.99 2.78 15.43
CA ILE A 75 7.64 3.10 14.16
C ILE A 75 6.61 3.47 13.08
N ASN A 76 7.06 4.16 12.04
CA ASN A 76 6.23 4.55 10.93
C ASN A 76 5.83 3.35 10.05
N ILE A 77 4.69 3.44 9.38
CA ILE A 77 4.08 2.33 8.64
C ILE A 77 3.81 2.74 7.19
N ILE A 78 4.13 1.87 6.24
CA ILE A 78 3.61 1.86 4.88
C ILE A 78 2.64 0.69 4.79
N VAL A 79 1.41 0.92 4.34
CA VAL A 79 0.40 -0.14 4.20
C VAL A 79 -0.31 -0.05 2.86
N GLN A 80 -0.61 -1.20 2.26
CA GLN A 80 -1.30 -1.30 0.97
C GLN A 80 -2.77 -1.69 1.14
N GLU A 81 -3.57 -1.46 0.07
CA GLU A 81 -4.92 -2.01 -0.13
C GLU A 81 -5.91 -1.77 1.03
N THR A 82 -5.77 -0.63 1.71
CA THR A 82 -6.70 -0.22 2.78
C THR A 82 -7.14 1.24 2.58
N THR A 83 -8.03 1.75 3.42
CA THR A 83 -8.50 3.14 3.39
C THR A 83 -8.29 3.80 4.75
N GLN A 84 -8.19 5.14 4.78
CA GLN A 84 -8.15 5.87 6.06
C GLN A 84 -9.37 5.55 6.92
N LYS A 85 -10.57 5.49 6.30
CA LYS A 85 -11.82 5.14 6.99
C LYS A 85 -11.71 3.78 7.69
N PHE A 86 -11.17 2.76 7.02
CA PHE A 86 -10.98 1.43 7.60
C PHE A 86 -9.97 1.46 8.75
N VAL A 87 -8.82 2.12 8.57
CA VAL A 87 -7.79 2.24 9.60
C VAL A 87 -8.33 2.98 10.83
N ARG A 88 -8.99 4.13 10.64
CA ARG A 88 -9.62 4.89 11.73
C ARG A 88 -10.69 4.08 12.47
N LYS A 89 -11.51 3.31 11.76
CA LYS A 89 -12.55 2.46 12.37
C LYS A 89 -11.96 1.48 13.38
N HIS A 90 -10.80 0.90 13.10
CA HIS A 90 -10.24 -0.20 13.90
C HIS A 90 -9.11 0.22 14.85
N LEU A 91 -8.46 1.37 14.60
CA LEU A 91 -7.27 1.81 15.33
C LEU A 91 -7.37 3.25 15.88
N ARG A 92 -8.57 3.85 15.91
CA ARG A 92 -8.78 5.27 16.27
C ARG A 92 -8.12 5.66 17.60
N GLN A 93 -8.31 4.84 18.63
CA GLN A 93 -7.75 5.11 19.96
C GLN A 93 -6.22 5.00 19.96
N ASP A 94 -5.69 3.97 19.30
CA ASP A 94 -4.24 3.73 19.19
C ASP A 94 -3.57 4.87 18.44
N LEU A 95 -4.15 5.30 17.31
CA LEU A 95 -3.64 6.42 16.51
C LEU A 95 -3.55 7.70 17.32
N LYS A 96 -4.63 8.02 18.08
CA LYS A 96 -4.67 9.23 18.91
C LYS A 96 -3.67 9.15 20.06
N LYS A 97 -3.65 8.02 20.79
CA LYS A 97 -2.78 7.82 21.95
C LYS A 97 -1.29 7.90 21.59
N HIS A 98 -0.92 7.40 20.42
CA HIS A 98 0.48 7.30 19.99
C HIS A 98 0.88 8.36 18.95
N ASN A 99 0.03 9.40 18.73
CA ASN A 99 0.29 10.53 17.83
C ASN A 99 0.62 10.13 16.39
N TYR A 100 -0.21 9.24 15.79
CA TYR A 100 -0.07 8.85 14.39
C TYR A 100 -0.94 9.67 13.46
N LYS A 101 -0.35 10.16 12.38
CA LYS A 101 -1.04 10.82 11.25
C LYS A 101 -1.14 9.91 10.05
N LEU A 102 -2.31 9.92 9.40
CA LEU A 102 -2.58 9.13 8.22
C LEU A 102 -2.40 9.98 6.96
N TYR A 103 -1.69 9.44 5.98
CA TYR A 103 -1.57 9.95 4.63
C TYR A 103 -2.04 8.87 3.67
N SER A 104 -2.96 9.20 2.76
CA SER A 104 -3.51 8.23 1.82
C SER A 104 -3.31 8.70 0.39
N PHE A 105 -2.76 7.81 -0.43
CA PHE A 105 -2.48 8.05 -1.83
C PHE A 105 -3.24 7.05 -2.68
N PHE A 106 -4.04 7.56 -3.60
CA PHE A 106 -4.73 6.76 -4.60
C PHE A 106 -3.96 6.82 -5.90
N LEU A 107 -3.39 5.69 -6.29
CA LEU A 107 -2.70 5.56 -7.57
C LEU A 107 -3.72 5.30 -8.66
N ASP A 108 -3.91 6.28 -9.52
CA ASP A 108 -4.79 6.23 -10.67
C ASP A 108 -4.03 5.91 -11.94
N ILE A 109 -4.69 5.23 -12.88
CA ILE A 109 -4.15 4.89 -14.19
C ILE A 109 -5.31 4.75 -15.18
N ASP A 110 -5.15 5.26 -16.38
CA ASP A 110 -6.09 5.04 -17.49
C ASP A 110 -6.04 3.60 -18.01
N LEU A 111 -7.05 3.21 -18.78
CA LEU A 111 -7.21 1.85 -19.29
C LEU A 111 -6.04 1.46 -20.20
N ASP A 112 -5.62 2.32 -21.12
CA ASP A 112 -4.58 2.00 -22.11
C ASP A 112 -3.23 1.70 -21.45
N ASN A 113 -2.84 2.55 -20.49
CA ASN A 113 -1.64 2.32 -19.72
C ASN A 113 -1.77 1.11 -18.77
N ALA A 114 -2.97 0.86 -18.24
CA ALA A 114 -3.23 -0.32 -17.42
C ALA A 114 -3.05 -1.61 -18.21
N VAL A 115 -3.61 -1.68 -19.42
CA VAL A 115 -3.49 -2.85 -20.33
C VAL A 115 -2.04 -3.05 -20.73
N LYS A 116 -1.34 -1.99 -21.17
CA LYS A 116 0.09 -2.07 -21.55
C LYS A 116 0.93 -2.66 -20.41
N ARG A 117 0.72 -2.20 -19.18
CA ARG A 117 1.45 -2.71 -18.00
C ARG A 117 1.06 -4.14 -17.63
N ASP A 118 -0.19 -4.55 -17.87
CA ASP A 118 -0.64 -5.91 -17.55
C ASP A 118 -0.06 -6.95 -18.49
N ILE A 119 0.05 -6.64 -19.79
CA ILE A 119 0.68 -7.49 -20.80
C ILE A 119 2.17 -7.77 -20.47
N GLN A 120 2.85 -6.80 -19.87
CA GLN A 120 4.26 -6.92 -19.50
C GLN A 120 4.49 -7.75 -18.21
N ARG A 121 3.44 -8.23 -17.55
CA ARG A 121 3.57 -9.04 -16.35
C ARG A 121 3.75 -10.51 -16.66
N GLU A 122 4.56 -11.20 -15.88
CA GLU A 122 4.66 -12.67 -15.92
C GLU A 122 3.31 -13.35 -15.66
N LYS A 123 2.49 -12.74 -14.78
CA LYS A 123 1.14 -13.22 -14.45
C LYS A 123 0.13 -12.09 -14.67
N PRO A 124 -0.54 -12.05 -15.82
CA PRO A 124 -1.57 -11.05 -16.11
C PRO A 124 -2.71 -11.07 -15.09
N THR A 125 -3.29 -9.91 -14.83
CA THR A 125 -4.39 -9.80 -13.87
C THR A 125 -5.68 -10.37 -14.46
N MET A 126 -6.22 -11.41 -13.84
CA MET A 126 -7.48 -12.01 -14.26
C MET A 126 -8.60 -10.95 -14.31
N GLY A 127 -9.24 -10.83 -15.47
CA GLY A 127 -10.38 -9.94 -15.69
C GLY A 127 -10.05 -8.61 -16.37
N LEU A 128 -8.79 -8.19 -16.45
CA LEU A 128 -8.45 -6.96 -17.18
C LEU A 128 -8.76 -7.09 -18.68
N GLY A 129 -8.47 -8.23 -19.28
CA GLY A 129 -8.80 -8.52 -20.68
C GLY A 129 -10.29 -8.61 -21.01
N LYS A 130 -11.18 -8.61 -20.00
CA LYS A 130 -12.64 -8.52 -20.16
C LYS A 130 -13.15 -7.08 -20.22
N ILE A 131 -12.35 -6.11 -19.82
CA ILE A 131 -12.71 -4.69 -19.83
C ILE A 131 -12.37 -4.14 -21.19
N LYS A 132 -13.40 -3.80 -21.96
CA LYS A 132 -13.27 -3.38 -23.36
C LYS A 132 -13.36 -1.87 -23.55
N THR A 133 -13.93 -1.15 -22.57
CA THR A 133 -14.17 0.29 -22.68
C THR A 133 -13.66 1.06 -21.47
N SER A 134 -13.34 2.34 -21.67
CA SER A 134 -12.94 3.23 -20.57
C SER A 134 -14.03 3.39 -19.54
N GLU A 135 -15.31 3.36 -19.96
CA GLU A 135 -16.45 3.46 -19.05
C GLU A 135 -16.56 2.23 -18.13
N GLU A 136 -16.40 1.02 -18.69
CA GLU A 136 -16.34 -0.21 -17.90
C GLU A 136 -15.17 -0.20 -16.93
N TRP A 137 -14.02 0.35 -17.36
CA TRP A 137 -12.85 0.52 -16.51
C TRP A 137 -13.13 1.40 -15.30
N GLU A 138 -13.75 2.57 -15.50
CA GLU A 138 -14.10 3.49 -14.42
C GLU A 138 -15.12 2.89 -13.45
N LYS A 139 -16.14 2.18 -13.96
CA LYS A 139 -17.15 1.52 -13.14
C LYS A 139 -16.61 0.32 -12.34
N ALA A 140 -15.68 -0.44 -12.92
CA ALA A 140 -15.22 -1.70 -12.34
C ALA A 140 -14.16 -1.53 -11.25
N LYS A 141 -13.65 -0.33 -10.98
CA LYS A 141 -12.42 -0.14 -10.18
C LYS A 141 -12.63 0.63 -8.89
N ALA A 142 -11.65 0.47 -8.01
CA ALA A 142 -11.58 1.27 -6.81
C ALA A 142 -11.59 2.76 -7.18
N GLN A 143 -12.40 3.52 -6.49
CA GLN A 143 -12.48 4.97 -6.61
C GLN A 143 -11.73 5.64 -5.46
N PRO A 144 -11.20 6.86 -5.65
CA PRO A 144 -10.59 7.61 -4.57
C PRO A 144 -11.62 8.02 -3.52
N ASP A 145 -11.23 7.99 -2.27
CA ASP A 145 -11.99 8.58 -1.17
C ASP A 145 -11.63 10.08 -1.04
N LYS A 146 -12.45 10.86 -0.31
CA LYS A 146 -12.22 12.31 -0.09
C LYS A 146 -10.85 12.62 0.54
N GLU A 147 -10.32 11.68 1.30
CA GLU A 147 -9.06 11.81 2.03
C GLU A 147 -7.84 11.37 1.22
N ASP A 148 -8.05 10.87 0.00
CA ASP A 148 -6.97 10.41 -0.85
C ASP A 148 -6.35 11.54 -1.66
N ARG A 149 -5.03 11.59 -1.69
CA ARG A 149 -4.28 12.32 -2.71
C ARG A 149 -4.19 11.44 -3.96
N VAL A 150 -4.82 11.87 -5.06
CA VAL A 150 -4.78 11.13 -6.34
C VAL A 150 -3.46 11.41 -7.06
N ILE A 151 -2.80 10.34 -7.54
CA ILE A 151 -1.58 10.41 -8.36
C ILE A 151 -1.82 9.62 -9.65
N HIS A 152 -1.77 10.28 -10.80
CA HIS A 152 -1.96 9.68 -12.12
C HIS A 152 -0.67 9.00 -12.61
N THR A 153 -0.50 7.73 -12.27
CA THR A 153 0.74 6.98 -12.51
C THR A 153 1.02 6.67 -13.99
N GLY A 154 0.05 6.83 -14.88
CA GLY A 154 0.26 6.76 -16.31
C GLY A 154 1.20 7.86 -16.86
N LYS A 155 1.28 8.99 -16.16
CA LYS A 155 2.07 10.18 -16.52
C LYS A 155 3.41 10.29 -15.79
N HIS A 156 3.69 9.39 -14.84
CA HIS A 156 4.85 9.49 -13.95
C HIS A 156 5.67 8.21 -13.93
N LYS A 157 6.99 8.37 -13.91
CA LYS A 157 7.91 7.28 -13.56
C LYS A 157 7.79 6.95 -12.07
N ILE A 158 8.13 5.74 -11.68
CA ILE A 158 8.03 5.29 -10.29
C ILE A 158 8.78 6.21 -9.30
N LYS A 159 9.94 6.72 -9.71
CA LYS A 159 10.72 7.65 -8.89
C LYS A 159 9.97 8.95 -8.59
N GLU A 160 9.26 9.49 -9.59
CA GLU A 160 8.48 10.71 -9.46
C GLU A 160 7.26 10.49 -8.54
N VAL A 161 6.59 9.34 -8.67
CA VAL A 161 5.48 8.96 -7.76
C VAL A 161 5.98 8.91 -6.32
N VAL A 162 7.14 8.31 -6.08
CA VAL A 162 7.75 8.25 -4.75
C VAL A 162 8.12 9.64 -4.25
N ASP A 163 8.69 10.51 -5.10
CA ASP A 163 9.06 11.88 -4.71
C ASP A 163 7.82 12.74 -4.35
N ILE A 164 6.71 12.58 -5.07
CA ILE A 164 5.43 13.22 -4.73
C ILE A 164 4.99 12.79 -3.32
N ILE A 165 5.01 11.47 -3.03
CA ILE A 165 4.59 10.94 -1.73
C ILE A 165 5.51 11.46 -0.61
N LEU A 166 6.82 11.49 -0.83
CA LEU A 166 7.78 11.99 0.15
C LEU A 166 7.56 13.48 0.44
N SER A 167 7.34 14.28 -0.59
CA SER A 167 7.05 15.73 -0.46
C SER A 167 5.78 15.98 0.35
N GLU A 168 4.67 15.30 0.03
CA GLU A 168 3.39 15.45 0.73
C GLU A 168 3.47 14.98 2.19
N THR A 169 4.26 13.97 2.48
CA THR A 169 4.47 13.47 3.83
C THR A 169 5.58 14.19 4.58
N LYS A 170 6.25 15.16 3.96
CA LYS A 170 7.42 15.88 4.49
C LYS A 170 8.55 14.92 4.90
N GLU A 171 8.70 13.83 4.17
CA GLU A 171 9.82 12.89 4.33
C GLU A 171 10.91 13.16 3.30
N LYS A 172 12.14 12.79 3.64
CA LYS A 172 13.28 12.89 2.73
C LYS A 172 13.81 11.50 2.39
N ARG A 173 14.28 11.33 1.16
CA ARG A 173 15.03 10.12 0.81
C ARG A 173 16.23 9.99 1.73
N ARG A 174 16.35 8.86 2.40
CA ARG A 174 17.55 8.51 3.16
C ARG A 174 18.36 7.51 2.35
N LYS A 175 19.66 7.77 2.17
CA LYS A 175 20.57 6.75 1.64
C LYS A 175 20.63 5.63 2.67
N ASN A 176 20.48 4.38 2.23
CA ASN A 176 20.67 3.22 3.10
C ASN A 176 22.10 3.24 3.66
N LEU A 177 22.27 3.81 4.84
CA LEU A 177 23.58 3.85 5.51
C LEU A 177 23.98 2.50 6.14
N ASN A 178 23.10 1.49 6.15
CA ASN A 178 23.35 0.26 6.87
C ASN A 178 22.77 -0.99 6.20
N ALA A 179 23.28 -1.36 5.03
CA ALA A 179 23.15 -2.74 4.56
C ALA A 179 24.00 -3.74 5.41
N HIS A 180 24.90 -3.23 6.25
CA HIS A 180 25.80 -4.06 7.08
C HIS A 180 25.28 -4.39 8.49
N LEU A 181 24.30 -3.66 9.03
CA LEU A 181 23.82 -3.89 10.41
C LEU A 181 22.71 -4.96 10.51
N VAL A 182 22.02 -5.28 9.43
CA VAL A 182 20.96 -6.31 9.44
C VAL A 182 21.53 -7.75 9.49
N ARG A 183 22.82 -7.94 9.22
CA ARG A 183 23.46 -9.27 9.24
C ARG A 183 23.92 -9.75 10.62
N LYS A 184 23.72 -8.99 11.69
CA LYS A 184 24.20 -9.36 13.05
C LYS A 184 23.12 -9.80 14.04
N CYS A 185 21.88 -9.95 13.61
CA CYS A 185 20.76 -10.36 14.48
C CYS A 185 20.10 -11.68 14.04
N TYR A 186 20.87 -12.59 13.43
CA TYR A 186 20.47 -14.00 13.23
C TYR A 186 21.64 -14.90 13.58
#